data_53e2a613c32140c60b3b4fa2267e4cb9
#
_entry.id   53e2a613c32140c60b3b4fa2267e4cb9
#
_cell.length_a   1.000
_cell.length_b   1.000
_cell.length_c   1.000
_cell.angle_alpha   90.00
_cell.angle_beta   90.00
_cell.angle_gamma   90.00
#
_symmetry.space_group_name_H-M   'P 1'
#
loop_
_entity.id
_entity.type
_entity.pdbx_description
1 polymer ?
#
loop_
_entity_poly.entity_id
_entity_poly.type
_entity_poly.pdbx_seq_one_letter_code
_entity_poly.pdbx_strand_id
1 'polypeptide(L)'
;MRWMVMAGGLLAGLVASAAAAAPAQIMPHRALYELGLAGRTSTLVDADGAFAVEWRAQCEGIASRQRLWFVGSLPGGGELDYDVRFTTWESADDRRMRFSMRSYQDGRVVEEFRGQARMPEDGGPGRATYTVPKGVEMRLPPETLFPTAHMERLIDEAAAGAAVVSAALFDGAGVGSEALTFVTAAIGDPVAPRDEIGRAWPMALAYHALAEGGTDTPLFELSFELSEAGVMRHVRLDYGAFALKAELERFERLSPPRCE
;
A
#
# COMPACT_ATOMS: atom_id res chain seq x y z
N MET A 1 54.21 -56.04 17.74
CA MET A 1 53.59 -55.62 16.49
C MET A 1 52.09 -55.50 16.74
N ARG A 2 51.58 -54.25 17.00
CA ARG A 2 50.16 -53.98 17.29
C ARG A 2 49.64 -53.08 16.16
N TRP A 3 48.70 -53.58 15.41
CA TRP A 3 48.05 -52.85 14.34
C TRP A 3 46.91 -52.01 14.95
N MET A 4 46.97 -50.70 14.71
CA MET A 4 45.94 -49.70 15.05
C MET A 4 45.05 -49.55 13.82
N VAL A 5 43.78 -49.96 13.94
CA VAL A 5 42.72 -49.71 12.93
C VAL A 5 42.13 -48.33 13.25
N MET A 6 42.33 -47.37 12.35
CA MET A 6 41.61 -46.08 12.38
C MET A 6 40.23 -46.27 11.72
N ALA A 7 39.18 -46.08 12.50
CA ALA A 7 37.80 -45.95 11.98
C ALA A 7 37.58 -44.47 11.62
N GLY A 8 37.50 -44.20 10.32
CA GLY A 8 37.10 -42.88 9.81
C GLY A 8 35.57 -42.75 9.80
N GLY A 9 35.02 -41.92 10.69
CA GLY A 9 33.61 -41.57 10.68
C GLY A 9 33.30 -40.51 9.60
N LEU A 10 32.50 -40.87 8.59
CA LEU A 10 31.91 -39.90 7.66
C LEU A 10 30.76 -39.18 8.37
N LEU A 11 30.96 -37.90 8.70
CA LEU A 11 29.87 -36.98 9.05
C LEU A 11 29.21 -36.52 7.75
N ALA A 12 28.08 -37.12 7.40
CA ALA A 12 27.20 -36.61 6.36
C ALA A 12 26.44 -35.36 6.89
N GLY A 13 26.92 -34.18 6.53
CA GLY A 13 26.22 -32.92 6.82
C GLY A 13 24.88 -32.86 6.03
N LEU A 14 23.77 -32.90 6.74
CA LEU A 14 22.45 -32.57 6.19
C LEU A 14 22.42 -31.06 5.89
N VAL A 15 22.61 -30.69 4.63
CA VAL A 15 22.32 -29.34 4.15
C VAL A 15 20.80 -29.24 4.01
N ALA A 16 20.14 -28.67 5.01
CA ALA A 16 18.74 -28.28 4.90
C ALA A 16 18.64 -27.15 3.88
N SER A 17 18.18 -27.42 2.68
CA SER A 17 17.80 -26.41 1.71
C SER A 17 16.59 -25.66 2.28
N ALA A 18 16.78 -24.41 2.71
CA ALA A 18 15.67 -23.51 2.98
C ALA A 18 14.92 -23.30 1.66
N ALA A 19 13.71 -23.83 1.56
CA ALA A 19 12.81 -23.51 0.45
C ALA A 19 12.55 -21.99 0.52
N ALA A 20 12.89 -21.25 -0.54
CA ALA A 20 12.50 -19.85 -0.65
C ALA A 20 10.96 -19.79 -0.60
N ALA A 21 10.43 -18.96 0.29
CA ALA A 21 8.99 -18.70 0.33
C ALA A 21 8.56 -18.08 -1.01
N ALA A 22 7.36 -18.44 -1.49
CA ALA A 22 6.81 -17.77 -2.65
C ALA A 22 6.58 -16.29 -2.32
N PRO A 23 6.79 -15.37 -3.28
CA PRO A 23 6.52 -13.95 -3.07
C PRO A 23 5.10 -13.71 -2.58
N ALA A 24 4.93 -12.71 -1.73
CA ALA A 24 3.62 -12.31 -1.23
C ALA A 24 2.71 -11.92 -2.40
N GLN A 25 1.43 -12.23 -2.27
CA GLN A 25 0.39 -11.80 -3.19
C GLN A 25 -0.81 -11.32 -2.41
N ILE A 26 -1.32 -10.14 -2.78
CA ILE A 26 -2.54 -9.61 -2.18
C ILE A 26 -3.70 -10.57 -2.47
N MET A 27 -4.30 -11.10 -1.42
CA MET A 27 -5.48 -11.94 -1.54
C MET A 27 -6.65 -11.15 -2.11
N PRO A 28 -7.34 -11.65 -3.16
CA PRO A 28 -8.55 -10.99 -3.67
C PRO A 28 -9.61 -10.88 -2.56
N HIS A 29 -10.03 -9.65 -2.24
CA HIS A 29 -10.97 -9.40 -1.14
C HIS A 29 -11.74 -8.10 -1.30
N ARG A 30 -12.78 -7.96 -0.50
CA ARG A 30 -13.45 -6.70 -0.17
C ARG A 30 -13.32 -6.45 1.32
N ALA A 31 -13.08 -5.21 1.68
CA ALA A 31 -13.06 -4.76 3.05
C ALA A 31 -13.83 -3.45 3.19
N LEU A 32 -14.61 -3.34 4.25
CA LEU A 32 -15.30 -2.13 4.66
C LEU A 32 -14.81 -1.74 6.04
N TYR A 33 -14.47 -0.47 6.17
CA TYR A 33 -13.98 0.10 7.43
C TYR A 33 -14.93 1.22 7.87
N GLU A 34 -15.29 1.23 9.15
CA GLU A 34 -15.88 2.39 9.80
C GLU A 34 -14.80 3.46 9.96
N LEU A 35 -15.10 4.68 9.50
CA LEU A 35 -14.15 5.78 9.51
C LEU A 35 -14.63 6.87 10.46
N GLY A 36 -13.71 7.37 11.28
CA GLY A 36 -13.96 8.47 12.20
C GLY A 36 -12.74 9.34 12.42
N LEU A 37 -12.90 10.44 13.14
CA LEU A 37 -11.80 11.31 13.51
C LEU A 37 -10.89 10.63 14.55
N ALA A 38 -9.58 10.68 14.37
CA ALA A 38 -8.61 10.11 15.30
C ALA A 38 -8.27 11.04 16.49
N GLY A 39 -8.92 12.19 16.55
CA GLY A 39 -8.77 13.20 17.60
C GLY A 39 -9.23 14.56 17.10
N ARG A 40 -9.78 15.39 17.97
CA ARG A 40 -10.22 16.74 17.60
C ARG A 40 -9.04 17.61 17.23
N THR A 41 -9.18 18.38 16.16
CA THR A 41 -8.17 19.33 15.69
C THR A 41 -8.78 20.73 15.48
N SER A 42 -7.95 21.69 15.09
CA SER A 42 -8.43 23.01 14.68
C SER A 42 -9.12 23.01 13.31
N THR A 43 -9.00 21.91 12.55
CA THR A 43 -9.56 21.78 11.18
C THR A 43 -10.87 21.01 11.19
N LEU A 44 -10.96 19.94 11.97
CA LEU A 44 -12.14 19.08 12.12
C LEU A 44 -12.40 18.81 13.60
N VAL A 45 -13.65 18.90 14.03
CA VAL A 45 -14.08 18.58 15.39
C VAL A 45 -14.74 17.20 15.50
N ASP A 46 -15.21 16.68 14.36
CA ASP A 46 -15.77 15.34 14.21
C ASP A 46 -15.68 14.87 12.76
N ALA A 47 -15.71 13.57 12.53
CA ALA A 47 -15.83 12.96 11.21
C ALA A 47 -16.49 11.59 11.35
N ASP A 48 -17.47 11.31 10.48
CA ASP A 48 -18.17 10.04 10.38
C ASP A 48 -18.25 9.61 8.91
N GLY A 49 -17.92 8.36 8.64
CA GLY A 49 -17.88 7.88 7.26
C GLY A 49 -17.41 6.44 7.13
N ALA A 50 -16.93 6.10 5.94
CA ALA A 50 -16.39 4.77 5.70
C ALA A 50 -15.26 4.77 4.66
N PHE A 51 -14.44 3.75 4.71
CA PHE A 51 -13.43 3.42 3.73
C PHE A 51 -13.71 2.03 3.18
N ALA A 52 -13.97 1.91 1.88
CA ALA A 52 -14.23 0.65 1.21
C ALA A 52 -13.09 0.33 0.24
N VAL A 53 -12.64 -0.91 0.26
CA VAL A 53 -11.56 -1.42 -0.58
C VAL A 53 -12.02 -2.70 -1.27
N GLU A 54 -11.73 -2.85 -2.56
CA GLU A 54 -11.85 -4.10 -3.30
C GLU A 54 -10.53 -4.37 -4.03
N TRP A 55 -9.92 -5.53 -3.77
CA TRP A 55 -8.80 -6.08 -4.52
C TRP A 55 -9.28 -7.28 -5.32
N ARG A 56 -9.17 -7.21 -6.64
CA ARG A 56 -9.66 -8.24 -7.56
C ARG A 56 -8.54 -8.72 -8.46
N ALA A 57 -8.12 -9.97 -8.29
CA ALA A 57 -7.20 -10.60 -9.22
C ALA A 57 -7.84 -10.72 -10.61
N GLN A 58 -7.03 -10.52 -11.64
CA GLN A 58 -7.35 -10.70 -13.07
C GLN A 58 -6.25 -11.56 -13.69
N CYS A 59 -6.47 -12.12 -14.87
CA CYS A 59 -5.48 -12.99 -15.51
C CYS A 59 -4.14 -12.30 -15.83
N GLU A 60 -4.17 -11.00 -16.09
CA GLU A 60 -2.98 -10.23 -16.46
C GLU A 60 -2.50 -9.27 -15.35
N GLY A 61 -3.08 -9.34 -14.16
CA GLY A 61 -2.73 -8.44 -13.08
C GLY A 61 -3.79 -8.35 -11.99
N ILE A 62 -3.77 -7.26 -11.24
CA ILE A 62 -4.69 -7.01 -10.15
C ILE A 62 -5.34 -5.63 -10.30
N ALA A 63 -6.62 -5.54 -10.03
CA ALA A 63 -7.36 -4.28 -9.96
C ALA A 63 -7.69 -3.96 -8.52
N SER A 64 -7.46 -2.71 -8.09
CA SER A 64 -7.97 -2.19 -6.84
C SER A 64 -9.03 -1.11 -7.08
N ARG A 65 -10.03 -1.07 -6.21
CA ARG A 65 -11.00 0.01 -6.10
C ARG A 65 -11.08 0.43 -4.66
N GLN A 66 -10.93 1.73 -4.43
CA GLN A 66 -10.96 2.31 -3.11
C GLN A 66 -11.93 3.47 -3.12
N ARG A 67 -12.71 3.60 -2.06
CA ARG A 67 -13.56 4.76 -1.82
C ARG A 67 -13.46 5.13 -0.35
N LEU A 68 -13.02 6.35 -0.10
CA LEU A 68 -13.02 6.96 1.22
C LEU A 68 -14.04 8.10 1.18
N TRP A 69 -15.04 8.09 2.07
CA TRP A 69 -16.00 9.18 2.18
C TRP A 69 -16.32 9.45 3.64
N PHE A 70 -16.52 10.70 3.96
CA PHE A 70 -16.92 11.11 5.30
C PHE A 70 -17.63 12.47 5.28
N VAL A 71 -18.46 12.68 6.29
CA VAL A 71 -18.96 14.00 6.65
C VAL A 71 -18.18 14.48 7.86
N GLY A 72 -17.51 15.63 7.71
CA GLY A 72 -16.72 16.27 8.76
C GLY A 72 -17.43 17.48 9.34
N SER A 73 -17.43 17.63 10.66
CA SER A 73 -17.92 18.83 11.34
C SER A 73 -16.80 19.84 11.48
N LEU A 74 -17.05 21.10 11.08
CA LEU A 74 -16.07 22.19 11.10
C LEU A 74 -16.12 22.97 12.42
N PRO A 75 -14.98 23.52 12.90
CA PRO A 75 -14.96 24.46 14.01
C PRO A 75 -15.80 25.70 13.69
N GLY A 76 -16.71 26.08 14.56
CA GLY A 76 -17.60 27.22 14.34
C GLY A 76 -18.90 26.90 13.61
N GLY A 77 -19.14 25.63 13.30
CA GLY A 77 -20.34 25.12 12.65
C GLY A 77 -20.17 24.93 11.13
N GLY A 78 -21.04 24.12 10.56
CA GLY A 78 -20.96 23.69 9.16
C GLY A 78 -20.41 22.28 9.03
N GLU A 79 -20.65 21.71 7.86
CA GLU A 79 -20.25 20.35 7.50
C GLU A 79 -19.42 20.39 6.22
N LEU A 80 -18.58 19.37 6.04
CA LEU A 80 -17.77 19.08 4.86
C LEU A 80 -18.12 17.67 4.41
N ASP A 81 -18.71 17.50 3.22
CA ASP A 81 -18.87 16.19 2.57
C ASP A 81 -17.67 15.93 1.66
N TYR A 82 -16.91 14.87 1.94
CA TYR A 82 -15.71 14.51 1.19
C TYR A 82 -15.78 13.06 0.70
N ASP A 83 -15.60 12.83 -0.62
CA ASP A 83 -15.67 11.51 -1.26
C ASP A 83 -14.52 11.36 -2.26
N VAL A 84 -13.57 10.47 -1.96
CA VAL A 84 -12.47 10.11 -2.85
C VAL A 84 -12.71 8.74 -3.44
N ARG A 85 -12.60 8.63 -4.75
CA ARG A 85 -12.72 7.38 -5.51
C ARG A 85 -11.45 7.14 -6.27
N PHE A 86 -10.79 6.05 -5.97
CA PHE A 86 -9.54 5.67 -6.58
C PHE A 86 -9.62 4.26 -7.15
N THR A 87 -9.14 4.08 -8.37
CA THR A 87 -9.07 2.79 -9.04
C THR A 87 -7.72 2.64 -9.71
N THR A 88 -7.06 1.51 -9.45
CA THR A 88 -5.83 1.12 -10.16
C THR A 88 -6.02 -0.22 -10.83
N TRP A 89 -5.21 -0.47 -11.83
CA TRP A 89 -4.91 -1.78 -12.38
C TRP A 89 -3.41 -1.89 -12.55
N GLU A 90 -2.82 -2.93 -12.02
CA GLU A 90 -1.39 -3.22 -12.12
C GLU A 90 -1.17 -4.57 -12.79
N SER A 91 -0.21 -4.63 -13.70
CA SER A 91 0.11 -5.89 -14.39
C SER A 91 0.85 -6.86 -13.48
N ALA A 92 0.72 -8.16 -13.74
CA ALA A 92 1.35 -9.22 -12.95
C ALA A 92 2.89 -9.19 -12.95
N ASP A 93 3.50 -8.41 -13.82
CA ASP A 93 4.94 -8.17 -13.88
C ASP A 93 5.37 -6.86 -13.16
N ASP A 94 4.45 -6.19 -12.46
CA ASP A 94 4.62 -4.94 -11.70
C ASP A 94 5.14 -3.76 -12.53
N ARG A 95 5.06 -3.84 -13.85
CA ARG A 95 5.66 -2.84 -14.75
C ARG A 95 4.68 -1.89 -15.39
N ARG A 96 3.39 -2.15 -15.31
CA ARG A 96 2.35 -1.33 -15.92
C ARG A 96 1.27 -1.03 -14.91
N MET A 97 0.88 0.22 -14.84
CA MET A 97 -0.22 0.68 -14.02
C MET A 97 -1.17 1.55 -14.85
N ARG A 98 -2.47 1.40 -14.62
CA ARG A 98 -3.50 2.35 -15.03
C ARG A 98 -4.15 2.88 -13.77
N PHE A 99 -4.43 4.17 -13.74
CA PHE A 99 -5.00 4.81 -12.57
C PHE A 99 -6.10 5.79 -12.93
N SER A 100 -7.05 5.95 -12.03
CA SER A 100 -8.10 6.96 -12.08
C SER A 100 -8.49 7.33 -10.66
N MET A 101 -8.30 8.60 -10.32
CA MET A 101 -8.67 9.20 -9.04
C MET A 101 -9.63 10.34 -9.29
N ARG A 102 -10.64 10.48 -8.44
CA ARG A 102 -11.53 11.63 -8.42
C ARG A 102 -11.94 11.92 -6.99
N SER A 103 -11.76 13.17 -6.58
CA SER A 103 -12.23 13.65 -5.29
C SER A 103 -13.37 14.66 -5.46
N TYR A 104 -14.29 14.59 -4.53
CA TYR A 104 -15.46 15.46 -4.46
C TYR A 104 -15.49 16.13 -3.11
N GLN A 105 -15.85 17.41 -3.12
CA GLN A 105 -16.18 18.17 -1.94
C GLN A 105 -17.55 18.80 -2.13
N ASP A 106 -18.47 18.54 -1.20
CA ASP A 106 -19.84 19.01 -1.25
C ASP A 106 -20.54 18.71 -2.60
N GLY A 107 -20.31 17.47 -3.10
CA GLY A 107 -20.84 16.97 -4.37
C GLY A 107 -20.19 17.53 -5.63
N ARG A 108 -19.18 18.40 -5.50
CA ARG A 108 -18.44 18.99 -6.64
C ARG A 108 -17.11 18.30 -6.81
N VAL A 109 -16.71 18.01 -8.05
CA VAL A 109 -15.37 17.50 -8.36
C VAL A 109 -14.36 18.60 -8.05
N VAL A 110 -13.42 18.32 -7.16
CA VAL A 110 -12.31 19.23 -6.80
C VAL A 110 -11.00 18.78 -7.42
N GLU A 111 -10.83 17.46 -7.64
CA GLU A 111 -9.65 16.91 -8.28
C GLU A 111 -10.04 15.73 -9.18
N GLU A 112 -9.34 15.58 -10.30
CA GLU A 112 -9.43 14.41 -11.16
C GLU A 112 -8.09 14.10 -11.80
N PHE A 113 -7.61 12.88 -11.61
CA PHE A 113 -6.39 12.36 -12.24
C PHE A 113 -6.70 11.06 -12.95
N ARG A 114 -6.20 10.93 -14.18
CA ARG A 114 -6.32 9.69 -14.94
C ARG A 114 -5.10 9.51 -15.83
N GLY A 115 -4.58 8.30 -15.89
CA GLY A 115 -3.41 8.05 -16.71
C GLY A 115 -2.94 6.61 -16.66
N GLN A 116 -1.72 6.44 -17.11
CA GLN A 116 -0.99 5.17 -17.07
C GLN A 116 0.48 5.42 -16.73
N ALA A 117 1.11 4.42 -16.14
CA ALA A 117 2.53 4.41 -15.86
C ALA A 117 3.17 3.12 -16.35
N ARG A 118 4.46 3.19 -16.68
CA ARG A 118 5.25 2.04 -17.13
C ARG A 118 6.67 2.13 -16.62
N MET A 119 7.15 1.03 -16.05
CA MET A 119 8.56 0.77 -15.76
C MET A 119 9.16 -0.11 -16.86
N PRO A 120 10.38 0.17 -17.35
CA PRO A 120 11.02 -0.62 -18.41
C PRO A 120 11.62 -1.92 -17.86
N GLU A 121 11.88 -2.89 -18.74
CA GLU A 121 12.45 -4.19 -18.39
C GLU A 121 13.92 -4.15 -17.98
N ASP A 122 14.65 -3.18 -18.50
CA ASP A 122 16.09 -3.01 -18.25
C ASP A 122 16.41 -2.35 -16.90
N GLY A 123 15.39 -2.10 -16.05
CA GLY A 123 15.57 -1.44 -14.76
C GLY A 123 15.84 0.06 -14.83
N GLY A 124 15.72 0.64 -16.02
CA GLY A 124 15.88 2.09 -16.23
C GLY A 124 14.71 2.92 -15.66
N PRO A 125 14.74 4.24 -15.87
CA PRO A 125 13.67 5.12 -15.43
C PRO A 125 12.37 4.87 -16.21
N GLY A 126 11.26 4.86 -15.49
CA GLY A 126 9.92 4.74 -16.02
C GLY A 126 9.31 6.07 -16.45
N ARG A 127 8.03 6.00 -16.85
CA ARG A 127 7.24 7.16 -17.26
C ARG A 127 5.77 6.98 -16.87
N ALA A 128 5.18 8.06 -16.36
CA ALA A 128 3.73 8.20 -16.22
C ALA A 128 3.22 9.23 -17.23
N THR A 129 2.07 8.95 -17.84
CA THR A 129 1.39 9.84 -18.80
C THR A 129 -0.05 10.02 -18.38
N TYR A 130 -0.50 11.26 -18.30
CA TYR A 130 -1.84 11.62 -17.87
C TYR A 130 -2.75 11.93 -19.05
N THR A 131 -3.96 11.43 -18.97
CA THR A 131 -5.06 11.84 -19.85
C THR A 131 -5.90 12.94 -19.19
N VAL A 132 -5.88 13.00 -17.86
CA VAL A 132 -6.42 14.08 -17.03
C VAL A 132 -5.42 14.36 -15.90
N PRO A 133 -4.88 15.58 -15.80
CA PRO A 133 -4.91 16.67 -16.78
C PRO A 133 -4.14 16.27 -18.07
N LYS A 134 -4.65 16.73 -19.20
CA LYS A 134 -4.07 16.37 -20.50
C LYS A 134 -2.67 16.96 -20.71
N GLY A 135 -1.77 16.13 -21.25
CA GLY A 135 -0.42 16.58 -21.64
C GLY A 135 0.60 16.61 -20.50
N VAL A 136 0.25 16.10 -19.34
CA VAL A 136 1.20 15.92 -18.24
C VAL A 136 1.93 14.60 -18.41
N GLU A 137 3.25 14.65 -18.32
CA GLU A 137 4.14 13.50 -18.25
C GLU A 137 5.09 13.63 -17.06
N MET A 138 5.39 12.50 -16.43
CA MET A 138 6.33 12.42 -15.32
C MET A 138 7.36 11.34 -15.60
N ARG A 139 8.63 11.63 -15.29
CA ARG A 139 9.67 10.63 -15.22
C ARG A 139 9.64 9.95 -13.86
N LEU A 140 9.64 8.63 -13.85
CA LEU A 140 9.72 7.83 -12.63
C LEU A 140 11.17 7.35 -12.45
N PRO A 141 11.77 7.51 -11.27
CA PRO A 141 13.08 6.94 -10.99
C PRO A 141 13.14 5.43 -11.25
N PRO A 142 14.31 4.86 -11.48
CA PRO A 142 14.48 3.41 -11.46
C PRO A 142 13.89 2.80 -10.19
N GLU A 143 13.41 1.56 -10.27
CA GLU A 143 12.87 0.81 -9.11
C GLU A 143 11.66 1.46 -8.43
N THR A 144 11.00 2.45 -9.07
CA THR A 144 9.72 2.97 -8.58
C THR A 144 8.68 1.86 -8.56
N LEU A 145 8.06 1.66 -7.39
CA LEU A 145 6.99 0.70 -7.20
C LEU A 145 5.62 1.32 -7.47
N PHE A 146 4.66 0.48 -7.83
CA PHE A 146 3.24 0.78 -7.84
C PHE A 146 2.58 0.28 -6.54
N PRO A 147 1.37 0.72 -6.20
CA PRO A 147 0.76 0.45 -4.89
C PRO A 147 0.67 -1.04 -4.51
N THR A 148 0.31 -1.92 -5.45
CA THR A 148 0.22 -3.37 -5.17
C THR A 148 1.60 -3.95 -4.89
N ALA A 149 2.56 -3.73 -5.79
CA ALA A 149 3.94 -4.20 -5.64
C ALA A 149 4.59 -3.65 -4.36
N HIS A 150 4.26 -2.40 -3.96
CA HIS A 150 4.74 -1.84 -2.70
C HIS A 150 4.17 -2.60 -1.48
N MET A 151 2.86 -2.89 -1.46
CA MET A 151 2.24 -3.65 -0.37
C MET A 151 2.79 -5.08 -0.29
N GLU A 152 2.95 -5.76 -1.42
CA GLU A 152 3.52 -7.11 -1.49
C GLU A 152 4.96 -7.12 -0.98
N ARG A 153 5.77 -6.14 -1.38
CA ARG A 153 7.12 -5.97 -0.85
C ARG A 153 7.14 -5.73 0.67
N LEU A 154 6.24 -4.93 1.21
CA LEU A 154 6.14 -4.74 2.66
C LEU A 154 5.88 -6.05 3.41
N ILE A 155 5.01 -6.92 2.86
CA ILE A 155 4.70 -8.24 3.44
C ILE A 155 5.93 -9.16 3.36
N ASP A 156 6.61 -9.24 2.22
CA ASP A 156 7.79 -10.08 2.03
C ASP A 156 8.93 -9.65 2.98
N GLU A 157 9.22 -8.37 3.06
CA GLU A 157 10.27 -7.83 3.93
C GLU A 157 9.93 -8.01 5.42
N ALA A 158 8.66 -7.83 5.79
CA ALA A 158 8.19 -8.10 7.15
C ALA A 158 8.31 -9.59 7.51
N ALA A 159 7.97 -10.49 6.59
CA ALA A 159 8.13 -11.93 6.77
C ALA A 159 9.61 -12.35 6.87
N ALA A 160 10.51 -11.61 6.21
CA ALA A 160 11.95 -11.79 6.31
C ALA A 160 12.57 -11.16 7.59
N GLY A 161 11.78 -10.43 8.39
CA GLY A 161 12.23 -9.81 9.65
C GLY A 161 12.86 -8.43 9.48
N ALA A 162 12.62 -7.75 8.37
CA ALA A 162 13.06 -6.37 8.20
C ALA A 162 12.31 -5.42 9.15
N ALA A 163 13.04 -4.52 9.80
CA ALA A 163 12.47 -3.50 10.68
C ALA A 163 12.14 -2.20 9.96
N VAL A 164 12.78 -1.94 8.81
CA VAL A 164 12.60 -0.73 8.01
C VAL A 164 12.70 -1.08 6.53
N VAL A 165 11.77 -0.53 5.74
CA VAL A 165 11.75 -0.66 4.28
C VAL A 165 11.54 0.72 3.68
N SER A 166 12.27 1.04 2.60
CA SER A 166 12.06 2.31 1.88
C SER A 166 11.96 2.06 0.38
N ALA A 167 11.12 2.84 -0.29
CA ALA A 167 10.93 2.76 -1.74
C ALA A 167 10.46 4.09 -2.31
N ALA A 168 10.77 4.33 -3.60
CA ALA A 168 10.03 5.29 -4.39
C ALA A 168 8.68 4.67 -4.79
N LEU A 169 7.58 5.38 -4.56
CA LEU A 169 6.22 4.96 -4.84
C LEU A 169 5.56 5.94 -5.79
N PHE A 170 4.96 5.44 -6.86
CA PHE A 170 4.07 6.19 -7.72
C PHE A 170 2.65 5.62 -7.61
N ASP A 171 1.72 6.39 -7.08
CA ASP A 171 0.32 5.98 -6.87
C ASP A 171 -0.67 6.56 -7.89
N GLY A 172 -0.31 7.66 -8.58
CA GLY A 172 -1.18 8.32 -9.54
C GLY A 172 -2.31 9.15 -8.91
N ALA A 173 -2.27 9.37 -7.59
CA ALA A 173 -3.30 10.14 -6.86
C ALA A 173 -3.07 11.66 -6.86
N GLY A 174 -2.14 12.13 -7.68
CA GLY A 174 -1.80 13.55 -7.80
C GLY A 174 -0.95 13.80 -9.04
N VAL A 175 -0.20 14.90 -9.04
CA VAL A 175 0.81 15.25 -10.05
C VAL A 175 2.09 15.71 -9.33
N GLY A 176 3.24 15.42 -9.91
CA GLY A 176 4.53 15.80 -9.30
C GLY A 176 4.80 15.05 -8.00
N SER A 177 5.22 15.76 -6.97
CA SER A 177 5.55 15.21 -5.65
C SER A 177 4.34 14.65 -4.88
N GLU A 178 3.12 14.95 -5.30
CA GLU A 178 1.91 14.38 -4.69
C GLU A 178 1.65 12.94 -5.15
N ALA A 179 2.06 12.59 -6.38
CA ALA A 179 1.89 11.26 -6.94
C ALA A 179 3.15 10.38 -6.89
N LEU A 180 4.32 11.01 -6.71
CA LEU A 180 5.61 10.33 -6.64
C LEU A 180 6.29 10.68 -5.33
N THR A 181 6.28 9.74 -4.40
CA THR A 181 6.77 9.91 -3.04
C THR A 181 7.93 8.95 -2.74
N PHE A 182 8.75 9.32 -1.77
CA PHE A 182 9.67 8.41 -1.10
C PHE A 182 9.00 7.96 0.20
N VAL A 183 8.72 6.66 0.28
CA VAL A 183 8.03 6.07 1.43
C VAL A 183 9.04 5.33 2.28
N THR A 184 9.00 5.59 3.58
CA THR A 184 9.74 4.81 4.59
C THR A 184 8.73 4.16 5.51
N ALA A 185 8.80 2.84 5.63
CA ALA A 185 7.99 2.03 6.51
C ALA A 185 8.82 1.51 7.68
N ALA A 186 8.39 1.78 8.90
CA ALA A 186 8.85 1.07 10.10
C ALA A 186 7.91 -0.13 10.33
N ILE A 187 8.49 -1.31 10.56
CA ILE A 187 7.77 -2.58 10.72
C ILE A 187 8.02 -3.10 12.13
N GLY A 188 6.96 -3.35 12.87
CA GLY A 188 7.00 -3.93 14.21
C GLY A 188 6.99 -5.45 14.22
N ASP A 189 7.07 -6.02 15.41
CA ASP A 189 7.01 -7.46 15.63
C ASP A 189 5.67 -8.05 15.16
N PRO A 190 5.66 -9.29 14.63
CA PRO A 190 4.44 -9.91 14.11
C PRO A 190 3.42 -10.15 15.22
N VAL A 191 2.17 -9.85 14.92
CA VAL A 191 1.01 -10.17 15.74
C VAL A 191 0.46 -11.54 15.35
N ALA A 192 0.14 -12.36 16.35
CA ALA A 192 -0.42 -13.69 16.12
C ALA A 192 -1.71 -13.63 15.29
N PRO A 193 -1.96 -14.63 14.42
CA PRO A 193 -3.22 -14.72 13.69
C PRO A 193 -4.43 -14.72 14.64
N ARG A 194 -5.43 -13.89 14.33
CA ARG A 194 -6.67 -13.81 15.11
C ARG A 194 -7.87 -14.38 14.35
N ASP A 195 -7.71 -14.55 13.03
CA ASP A 195 -8.75 -15.01 12.11
C ASP A 195 -8.14 -15.51 10.78
N GLU A 196 -8.97 -15.65 9.75
CA GLU A 196 -8.61 -16.18 8.42
C GLU A 196 -7.68 -15.30 7.59
N ILE A 197 -7.40 -14.06 8.00
CA ILE A 197 -6.49 -13.17 7.27
C ILE A 197 -5.03 -13.31 7.69
N GLY A 198 -4.76 -14.21 8.64
CA GLY A 198 -3.42 -14.66 8.98
C GLY A 198 -2.64 -13.75 9.92
N ARG A 199 -1.32 -13.95 9.93
CA ARG A 199 -0.37 -13.16 10.69
C ARG A 199 -0.31 -11.73 10.14
N ALA A 200 -0.10 -10.75 11.00
CA ALA A 200 -0.01 -9.35 10.63
C ALA A 200 1.18 -8.65 11.32
N TRP A 201 1.60 -7.53 10.78
CA TRP A 201 2.66 -6.68 11.32
C TRP A 201 2.13 -5.25 11.49
N PRO A 202 2.33 -4.63 12.68
CA PRO A 202 2.15 -3.20 12.83
C PRO A 202 3.14 -2.46 11.95
N MET A 203 2.67 -1.50 11.17
CA MET A 203 3.48 -0.69 10.28
C MET A 203 3.17 0.78 10.43
N ALA A 204 4.21 1.62 10.34
CA ALA A 204 4.08 3.06 10.27
C ALA A 204 4.85 3.56 9.05
N LEU A 205 4.15 4.18 8.11
CA LEU A 205 4.68 4.68 6.85
C LEU A 205 4.67 6.20 6.86
N ALA A 206 5.82 6.80 6.47
CA ALA A 206 5.94 8.22 6.24
C ALA A 206 6.16 8.48 4.75
N TYR A 207 5.33 9.33 4.15
CA TYR A 207 5.35 9.67 2.73
C TYR A 207 5.99 11.04 2.55
N HIS A 208 7.14 11.09 1.91
CA HIS A 208 7.88 12.32 1.65
C HIS A 208 7.83 12.68 0.16
N ALA A 209 7.82 13.97 -0.15
CA ALA A 209 7.99 14.42 -1.52
C ALA A 209 9.32 13.93 -2.07
N LEU A 210 9.30 13.25 -3.24
CA LEU A 210 10.52 12.86 -3.93
C LEU A 210 11.02 14.05 -4.76
N ALA A 211 11.70 14.99 -4.13
CA ALA A 211 12.30 16.17 -4.76
C ALA A 211 13.77 16.28 -4.39
N GLU A 212 14.57 16.94 -5.26
CA GLU A 212 15.95 17.32 -4.91
C GLU A 212 15.91 18.27 -3.71
N GLY A 213 16.47 17.86 -2.58
CA GLY A 213 16.45 18.60 -1.34
C GLY A 213 15.22 18.38 -0.46
N GLY A 214 14.61 17.19 -0.53
CA GLY A 214 13.37 16.81 0.15
C GLY A 214 13.18 17.41 1.55
N THR A 215 11.91 17.62 1.93
CA THR A 215 11.56 18.13 3.26
C THR A 215 11.66 17.01 4.28
N ASP A 216 12.21 17.29 5.48
CA ASP A 216 12.23 16.32 6.59
C ASP A 216 10.81 16.02 7.11
N THR A 217 9.82 16.84 6.73
CA THR A 217 8.42 16.67 7.13
C THR A 217 7.68 15.84 6.10
N PRO A 218 7.02 14.75 6.50
CA PRO A 218 6.20 13.95 5.59
C PRO A 218 4.99 14.75 5.08
N LEU A 219 4.52 14.43 3.88
CA LEU A 219 3.26 14.93 3.32
C LEU A 219 2.07 14.39 4.11
N PHE A 220 2.15 13.12 4.47
CA PHE A 220 1.21 12.43 5.37
C PHE A 220 1.85 11.17 5.94
N GLU A 221 1.25 10.64 6.98
CA GLU A 221 1.66 9.38 7.61
C GLU A 221 0.49 8.40 7.63
N LEU A 222 0.80 7.12 7.49
CA LEU A 222 -0.16 6.04 7.49
C LEU A 222 0.32 4.95 8.45
N SER A 223 -0.50 4.58 9.43
CA SER A 223 -0.20 3.44 10.30
C SER A 223 -1.34 2.43 10.29
N PHE A 224 -1.00 1.15 10.35
CA PHE A 224 -1.95 0.03 10.30
C PHE A 224 -1.28 -1.27 10.75
N GLU A 225 -2.07 -2.30 11.00
CA GLU A 225 -1.61 -3.69 10.97
C GLU A 225 -1.83 -4.24 9.56
N LEU A 226 -0.77 -4.68 8.87
CA LEU A 226 -0.85 -5.32 7.55
C LEU A 226 -0.73 -6.83 7.70
N SER A 227 -1.75 -7.56 7.26
CA SER A 227 -1.72 -9.01 7.28
C SER A 227 -0.96 -9.60 6.08
N GLU A 228 -0.52 -10.84 6.19
CA GLU A 228 0.08 -11.61 5.09
C GLU A 228 -0.87 -11.80 3.89
N ALA A 229 -2.17 -11.61 4.10
CA ALA A 229 -3.17 -11.60 3.04
C ALA A 229 -3.37 -10.22 2.36
N GLY A 230 -2.65 -9.18 2.81
CA GLY A 230 -2.79 -7.81 2.30
C GLY A 230 -3.98 -7.04 2.85
N VAL A 231 -4.59 -7.50 3.94
CA VAL A 231 -5.70 -6.82 4.61
C VAL A 231 -5.16 -5.92 5.72
N MET A 232 -5.58 -4.68 5.72
CA MET A 232 -5.23 -3.71 6.77
C MET A 232 -6.22 -3.73 7.93
N ARG A 233 -5.74 -3.40 9.13
CA ARG A 233 -6.54 -3.17 10.34
C ARG A 233 -6.01 -1.98 11.10
N HIS A 234 -6.84 -1.38 11.97
CA HIS A 234 -6.44 -0.27 12.83
C HIS A 234 -5.75 0.84 12.04
N VAL A 235 -6.36 1.21 10.92
CA VAL A 235 -5.79 2.21 10.00
C VAL A 235 -5.90 3.60 10.60
N ARG A 236 -4.80 4.35 10.57
CA ARG A 236 -4.75 5.77 10.91
C ARG A 236 -4.07 6.51 9.78
N LEU A 237 -4.77 7.48 9.21
CA LEU A 237 -4.26 8.40 8.19
C LEU A 237 -4.05 9.75 8.87
N ASP A 238 -2.82 10.24 8.90
CA ASP A 238 -2.47 11.51 9.52
C ASP A 238 -1.97 12.50 8.47
N TYR A 239 -2.74 13.55 8.25
CA TYR A 239 -2.45 14.63 7.30
C TYR A 239 -1.81 15.85 7.99
N GLY A 240 -1.39 15.74 9.25
CA GLY A 240 -0.86 16.83 10.05
C GLY A 240 -1.95 17.79 10.57
N ALA A 241 -2.79 18.31 9.69
CA ALA A 241 -3.90 19.19 10.07
C ALA A 241 -5.05 18.45 10.76
N PHE A 242 -5.26 17.19 10.41
CA PHE A 242 -6.22 16.27 11.04
C PHE A 242 -5.79 14.82 10.79
N ALA A 243 -6.33 13.90 11.58
CA ALA A 243 -6.10 12.49 11.38
C ALA A 243 -7.43 11.72 11.43
N LEU A 244 -7.56 10.74 10.53
CA LEU A 244 -8.67 9.81 10.47
C LEU A 244 -8.24 8.45 10.98
N LYS A 245 -9.16 7.72 11.61
CA LYS A 245 -9.02 6.30 11.95
C LYS A 245 -10.04 5.49 11.15
N ALA A 246 -9.65 4.28 10.75
CA ALA A 246 -10.56 3.37 10.07
C ALA A 246 -10.39 1.95 10.66
N GLU A 247 -11.49 1.40 11.18
CA GLU A 247 -11.55 0.08 11.80
C GLU A 247 -12.26 -0.90 10.87
N LEU A 248 -11.67 -2.09 10.70
CA LEU A 248 -12.24 -3.13 9.83
C LEU A 248 -13.57 -3.63 10.41
N GLU A 249 -14.68 -3.34 9.69
CA GLU A 249 -16.04 -3.75 10.05
C GLU A 249 -16.43 -5.06 9.34
N ARG A 250 -16.11 -5.14 8.04
CA ARG A 250 -16.50 -6.30 7.20
C ARG A 250 -15.38 -6.69 6.27
N PHE A 251 -15.20 -7.99 6.15
CA PHE A 251 -14.26 -8.62 5.23
C PHE A 251 -14.94 -9.73 4.43
N GLU A 252 -14.64 -9.80 3.14
CA GLU A 252 -15.12 -10.84 2.22
C GLU A 252 -13.98 -11.28 1.29
N ARG A 253 -13.62 -12.54 1.32
CA ARG A 253 -12.69 -13.12 0.36
C ARG A 253 -13.35 -13.27 -1.01
N LEU A 254 -12.68 -12.85 -2.07
CA LEU A 254 -13.13 -13.04 -3.44
C LEU A 254 -12.44 -14.24 -4.08
N SER A 255 -13.15 -14.90 -4.99
CA SER A 255 -12.57 -15.99 -5.78
C SER A 255 -11.58 -15.42 -6.81
N PRO A 256 -10.44 -16.10 -7.03
CA PRO A 256 -9.55 -15.76 -8.13
C PRO A 256 -10.23 -15.98 -9.49
N PRO A 257 -9.77 -15.29 -10.55
CA PRO A 257 -10.29 -15.50 -11.90
C PRO A 257 -9.97 -16.93 -12.39
N ARG A 258 -10.78 -17.43 -13.31
CA ARG A 258 -10.45 -18.62 -14.11
C ARG A 258 -9.74 -18.11 -15.37
N CYS A 259 -8.43 -18.32 -15.43
CA CYS A 259 -7.64 -17.96 -16.61
C CYS A 259 -7.51 -19.20 -17.52
N GLU A 260 -7.86 -19.04 -18.79
CA GLU A 260 -7.70 -20.07 -19.84
C GLU A 260 -6.30 -19.97 -20.48
#